data_535db149e092260f5819a5acb77832b9
#
_entry.id   535db149e092260f5819a5acb77832b9
#
_cell.length_a   1.000
_cell.length_b   1.000
_cell.length_c   1.000
_cell.angle_alpha   90.00
_cell.angle_beta   90.00
_cell.angle_gamma   90.00
#
_symmetry.space_group_name_H-M   'P 1'
#
loop_
_entity.id
_entity.type
_entity.pdbx_description
1 polymer ?
#
loop_
_entity_poly.entity_id
_entity_poly.type
_entity_poly.pdbx_seq_one_letter_code
_entity_poly.pdbx_strand_id
1 'polypeptide(L)'
;MQFVVKRNTLLKSLNFVQGVVEKKNTLPILSNVLLQLKNKKLSIIATDLDIIFYDEISDVKILKEGSTTTSAAILYDILRKISSNSELNFELKSENKLSLKSENADF
;
A
#
# COMPACT_ATOMS: atom_id res chain seq x y z
N MET A 1 8.21 -9.24 6.30
CA MET A 1 7.11 -8.27 6.29
C MET A 1 5.80 -8.99 6.14
N GLN A 2 4.92 -8.83 7.10
CA GLN A 2 3.59 -9.45 7.05
C GLN A 2 2.63 -8.65 7.92
N PHE A 3 1.46 -8.31 7.37
CA PHE A 3 0.50 -7.50 8.11
C PHE A 3 -0.92 -7.70 7.58
N VAL A 4 -1.89 -7.31 8.42
CA VAL A 4 -3.31 -7.33 8.09
C VAL A 4 -3.87 -5.93 8.25
N VAL A 5 -4.58 -5.44 7.26
CA VAL A 5 -5.19 -4.11 7.28
C VAL A 5 -6.55 -4.18 6.59
N LYS A 6 -7.48 -3.32 7.02
CA LYS A 6 -8.79 -3.25 6.38
C LYS A 6 -8.70 -2.57 5.02
N ARG A 7 -9.42 -3.11 4.05
CA ARG A 7 -9.43 -2.58 2.68
C ARG A 7 -9.76 -1.09 2.65
N ASN A 8 -10.80 -0.68 3.37
CA ASN A 8 -11.24 0.71 3.33
C ASN A 8 -10.20 1.67 3.91
N THR A 9 -9.50 1.24 4.95
CA THR A 9 -8.45 2.05 5.59
C THR A 9 -7.29 2.28 4.62
N LEU A 10 -6.83 1.22 3.97
CA LEU A 10 -5.71 1.34 3.03
C LEU A 10 -6.13 2.09 1.76
N LEU A 11 -7.33 1.84 1.25
CA LEU A 11 -7.82 2.50 0.05
C LEU A 11 -7.92 4.02 0.25
N LYS A 12 -8.35 4.45 1.42
CA LYS A 12 -8.44 5.88 1.73
C LYS A 12 -7.07 6.56 1.60
N SER A 13 -6.03 5.94 2.12
CA SER A 13 -4.67 6.47 2.01
C SER A 13 -4.20 6.49 0.54
N LEU A 14 -4.47 5.41 -0.19
CA LEU A 14 -4.06 5.32 -1.59
C LEU A 14 -4.79 6.30 -2.50
N ASN A 15 -6.01 6.71 -2.15
CA ASN A 15 -6.71 7.75 -2.89
C ASN A 15 -5.93 9.05 -2.91
N PHE A 16 -5.34 9.43 -1.79
CA PHE A 16 -4.52 10.63 -1.74
C PHE A 16 -3.24 10.47 -2.55
N VAL A 17 -2.60 9.32 -2.42
CA VAL A 17 -1.36 9.02 -3.18
C VAL A 17 -1.63 9.09 -4.67
N GLN A 18 -2.75 8.51 -5.12
CA GLN A 18 -3.07 8.47 -6.55
C GLN A 18 -3.23 9.88 -7.12
N GLY A 19 -3.83 10.79 -6.35
CA GLY A 19 -3.95 12.18 -6.76
C GLY A 19 -2.60 12.87 -6.94
N VAL A 20 -1.64 12.58 -6.06
CA VAL A 20 -0.28 13.15 -6.17
C VAL A 20 0.46 12.57 -7.38
N VAL A 21 0.42 11.25 -7.51
CA VAL A 21 1.15 10.55 -8.57
C VAL A 21 0.60 10.89 -9.96
N GLU A 22 -0.72 10.93 -10.13
CA GLU A 22 -1.33 11.19 -11.42
C GLU A 22 -1.05 12.59 -11.96
N LYS A 23 -0.97 13.58 -11.09
CA LYS A 23 -0.73 14.95 -11.50
C LYS A 23 0.67 15.18 -12.07
N LYS A 24 1.61 14.33 -11.69
CA LYS A 24 3.02 14.47 -12.06
C LYS A 24 3.51 13.28 -12.88
N ASN A 25 2.65 12.64 -13.59
CA ASN A 25 2.88 11.31 -14.18
C ASN A 25 3.78 11.33 -15.41
N THR A 26 5.00 11.83 -15.27
CA THR A 26 5.96 11.84 -16.37
C THR A 26 7.06 10.80 -16.20
N LEU A 27 7.26 10.27 -14.98
CA LEU A 27 8.32 9.30 -14.71
C LEU A 27 7.71 8.06 -14.04
N PRO A 28 7.90 6.87 -14.63
CA PRO A 28 7.32 5.63 -14.06
C PRO A 28 7.76 5.34 -12.63
N ILE A 29 8.98 5.70 -12.28
CA ILE A 29 9.51 5.44 -10.94
C ILE A 29 8.70 6.17 -9.85
N LEU A 30 8.07 7.28 -10.20
CA LEU A 30 7.28 8.06 -9.25
C LEU A 30 5.92 7.44 -8.98
N SER A 31 5.56 6.37 -9.70
CA SER A 31 4.29 5.68 -9.48
C SER A 31 4.36 4.64 -8.36
N ASN A 32 5.53 4.45 -7.74
CA ASN A 32 5.70 3.50 -6.64
C ASN A 32 5.52 4.18 -5.29
N VAL A 33 5.06 3.38 -4.33
CA VAL A 33 4.97 3.80 -2.93
C VAL A 33 5.82 2.88 -2.08
N LEU A 34 6.40 3.45 -1.03
CA LEU A 34 7.09 2.68 -0.01
C LEU A 34 6.11 2.33 1.10
N LEU A 35 6.01 1.05 1.41
CA LEU A 35 5.24 0.56 2.55
C LEU A 35 6.24 0.14 3.62
N GLN A 36 6.08 0.67 4.82
CA GLN A 36 7.01 0.38 5.91
C GLN A 36 6.25 0.05 7.18
N LEU A 37 6.56 -1.11 7.77
CA LEU A 37 5.98 -1.55 9.03
C LEU A 37 7.00 -1.36 10.13
N LYS A 38 6.71 -0.42 11.03
CA LYS A 38 7.59 -0.10 12.15
C LYS A 38 6.77 0.51 13.29
N ASN A 39 7.12 0.15 14.52
CA ASN A 39 6.49 0.72 15.71
C ASN A 39 4.98 0.57 15.72
N LYS A 40 4.49 -0.59 15.28
CA LYS A 40 3.05 -0.94 15.25
C LYS A 40 2.25 -0.06 14.29
N LYS A 41 2.90 0.53 13.30
CA LYS A 41 2.24 1.38 12.30
C LYS A 41 2.67 0.99 10.90
N LEU A 42 1.76 1.18 9.96
CA LEU A 42 2.06 1.08 8.53
C LEU A 42 2.24 2.49 7.99
N SER A 43 3.44 2.79 7.51
CA SER A 43 3.72 4.06 6.86
C SER A 43 3.63 3.89 5.35
N ILE A 44 2.98 4.83 4.69
CA ILE A 44 2.84 4.86 3.24
C ILE A 44 3.50 6.14 2.76
N ILE A 45 4.55 5.99 1.95
CA ILE A 45 5.36 7.12 1.52
C ILE A 45 5.40 7.13 -0.01
N ALA A 46 4.97 8.24 -0.59
CA ALA A 46 5.05 8.47 -2.03
C ALA A 46 5.72 9.80 -2.27
N THR A 47 6.53 9.88 -3.31
CA THR A 47 7.24 11.11 -3.61
C THR A 47 7.29 11.36 -5.10
N ASP A 48 7.25 12.63 -5.49
CA ASP A 48 7.67 13.08 -6.79
C ASP A 48 8.84 14.03 -6.61
N LEU A 49 9.18 14.83 -7.63
CA LEU A 49 10.35 15.71 -7.55
C LEU A 49 10.20 16.84 -6.53
N ASP A 50 8.97 17.23 -6.22
CA ASP A 50 8.70 18.42 -5.39
C ASP A 50 7.93 18.11 -4.12
N ILE A 51 7.19 16.98 -4.07
CA ILE A 51 6.25 16.70 -3.00
C ILE A 51 6.52 15.32 -2.42
N ILE A 52 6.52 15.24 -1.09
CA ILE A 52 6.54 13.95 -0.39
C ILE A 52 5.18 13.79 0.27
N PHE A 53 4.49 12.71 -0.07
CA PHE A 53 3.27 12.31 0.62
C PHE A 53 3.64 11.29 1.67
N TYR A 54 3.16 11.49 2.89
CA TYR A 54 3.41 10.58 4.00
C TYR A 54 2.13 10.37 4.78
N ASP A 55 1.76 9.13 5.01
CA ASP A 55 0.61 8.79 5.84
C ASP A 55 0.96 7.62 6.73
N GLU A 56 0.35 7.58 7.92
CA GLU A 56 0.51 6.50 8.87
C GLU A 56 -0.83 5.87 9.18
N ILE A 57 -0.89 4.54 9.16
CA ILE A 57 -2.06 3.78 9.54
C ILE A 57 -1.76 3.04 10.83
N SER A 58 -2.51 3.35 11.89
CA SER A 58 -2.40 2.67 13.18
C SER A 58 -3.32 1.46 13.27
N ASP A 59 -4.40 1.44 12.51
CA ASP A 59 -5.36 0.34 12.50
C ASP A 59 -4.86 -0.78 11.59
N VAL A 60 -3.77 -1.39 12.01
CA VAL A 60 -3.09 -2.44 11.26
C VAL A 60 -2.56 -3.47 12.26
N LYS A 61 -2.66 -4.75 11.89
CA LYS A 61 -2.09 -5.83 12.68
C LYS A 61 -0.78 -6.24 12.03
N ILE A 62 0.34 -6.03 12.71
CA ILE A 62 1.66 -6.34 12.20
C ILE A 62 2.10 -7.69 12.75
N LEU A 63 2.38 -8.62 11.86
CA LEU A 63 2.89 -9.94 12.22
C LEU A 63 4.41 -10.00 12.08
N LYS A 64 4.97 -9.25 11.14
CA LYS A 64 6.41 -9.17 10.96
C LYS A 64 6.76 -7.82 10.33
N GLU A 65 7.64 -7.08 10.96
CA GLU A 65 8.09 -5.78 10.46
C GLU A 65 8.90 -5.92 9.17
N GLY A 66 9.05 -4.82 8.45
CA GLY A 66 9.79 -4.76 7.21
C GLY A 66 9.33 -3.62 6.34
N SER A 67 9.89 -3.56 5.13
CA SER A 67 9.51 -2.54 4.16
C SER A 67 9.65 -3.07 2.74
N THR A 68 8.87 -2.49 1.84
CA THR A 68 8.95 -2.80 0.41
C THR A 68 8.34 -1.66 -0.39
N THR A 69 8.66 -1.62 -1.68
CA THR A 69 8.02 -0.70 -2.62
C THR A 69 7.07 -1.48 -3.51
N THR A 70 5.99 -0.83 -3.93
CA THR A 70 5.02 -1.44 -4.83
C THR A 70 4.39 -0.36 -5.72
N SER A 71 3.80 -0.78 -6.83
CA SER A 71 3.11 0.15 -7.72
C SER A 71 1.83 0.67 -7.04
N ALA A 72 1.74 1.98 -6.91
CA ALA A 72 0.55 2.61 -6.34
C ALA A 72 -0.68 2.36 -7.21
N ALA A 73 -0.53 2.48 -8.52
CA ALA A 73 -1.65 2.32 -9.46
C ALA A 73 -2.20 0.90 -9.45
N ILE A 74 -1.32 -0.10 -9.49
CA ILE A 74 -1.74 -1.50 -9.48
C ILE A 74 -2.41 -1.85 -8.18
N LEU A 75 -1.82 -1.45 -7.05
CA LEU A 75 -2.41 -1.71 -5.74
C LEU A 75 -3.76 -1.03 -5.60
N TYR A 76 -3.87 0.21 -6.03
CA TYR A 76 -5.12 0.96 -5.99
C TYR A 76 -6.22 0.25 -6.81
N ASP A 77 -5.89 -0.18 -8.02
CA ASP A 77 -6.86 -0.89 -8.87
C ASP A 77 -7.32 -2.20 -8.25
N ILE A 78 -6.39 -2.95 -7.65
CA ILE A 78 -6.72 -4.21 -6.99
C ILE A 78 -7.68 -3.95 -5.83
N LEU A 79 -7.39 -2.96 -4.98
CA LEU A 79 -8.23 -2.65 -3.83
C LEU A 79 -9.63 -2.23 -4.23
N ARG A 80 -9.77 -1.53 -5.33
CA ARG A 80 -11.09 -1.10 -5.81
C ARG A 80 -11.98 -2.28 -6.22
N LYS A 81 -11.38 -3.41 -6.57
CA LYS A 81 -12.12 -4.61 -6.99
C LYS A 81 -12.46 -5.53 -5.83
N ILE A 82 -11.92 -5.28 -4.66
CA ILE A 82 -12.17 -6.08 -3.47
C ILE A 82 -13.36 -5.48 -2.73
N SER A 83 -14.18 -6.33 -2.11
CA SER A 83 -15.36 -5.89 -1.37
C SER A 83 -14.99 -4.96 -0.22
N SER A 84 -15.82 -3.93 0.01
CA SER A 84 -15.64 -3.06 1.17
C SER A 84 -15.71 -3.87 2.47
N ASN A 85 -15.04 -3.39 3.49
CA ASN A 85 -14.95 -4.03 4.81
C ASN A 85 -14.17 -5.35 4.82
N SER A 86 -13.51 -5.71 3.72
CA SER A 86 -12.64 -6.89 3.71
C SER A 86 -11.37 -6.63 4.48
N GLU A 87 -10.87 -7.67 5.14
CA GLU A 87 -9.53 -7.64 5.71
C GLU A 87 -8.54 -8.14 4.68
N LEU A 88 -7.40 -7.47 4.59
CA LEU A 88 -6.38 -7.79 3.61
C LEU A 88 -5.15 -8.31 4.32
N ASN A 89 -4.66 -9.45 3.88
CA ASN A 89 -3.42 -10.05 4.35
C ASN A 89 -2.31 -9.78 3.35
N PHE A 90 -1.29 -9.07 3.79
CA PHE A 90 -0.11 -8.79 2.97
C PHE A 90 1.07 -9.58 3.50
N GLU A 91 1.84 -10.17 2.61
CA GLU A 91 3.07 -10.85 2.96
C GLU A 91 4.13 -10.63 1.89
N LEU A 92 5.32 -10.22 2.30
CA LEU A 92 6.44 -10.09 1.39
C LEU A 92 7.09 -11.46 1.24
N LYS A 93 6.97 -12.03 0.05
CA LYS A 93 7.59 -13.30 -0.31
C LYS A 93 9.04 -13.06 -0.75
N SER A 94 9.76 -14.12 -1.02
CA SER A 94 11.12 -14.03 -1.55
C SER A 94 11.14 -13.25 -2.87
N GLU A 95 12.28 -12.66 -3.21
CA GLU A 95 12.48 -11.89 -4.44
C GLU A 95 11.61 -10.64 -4.54
N ASN A 96 11.28 -10.03 -3.40
CA ASN A 96 10.53 -8.78 -3.35
C ASN A 96 9.13 -8.87 -3.94
N LYS A 97 8.51 -10.04 -3.87
CA LYS A 97 7.13 -10.22 -4.30
C LYS A 97 6.18 -10.01 -3.14
N LEU A 98 5.30 -9.05 -3.28
CA LEU A 98 4.28 -8.77 -2.27
C LEU A 98 3.01 -9.54 -2.62
N SER A 99 2.59 -10.43 -1.71
CA SER A 99 1.37 -11.20 -1.84
C SER A 99 0.24 -10.52 -1.10
N LEU A 100 -0.93 -10.44 -1.73
CA LEU A 100 -2.13 -9.87 -1.13
C LEU A 100 -3.24 -10.91 -1.20
N LYS A 101 -3.84 -11.21 -0.06
CA LYS A 101 -4.97 -12.13 0.03
C LYS A 101 -6.14 -11.48 0.75
N SER A 102 -7.34 -11.72 0.25
CA SER A 102 -8.57 -11.39 0.93
C SER A 102 -9.43 -12.65 1.02
N GLU A 103 -10.60 -12.55 1.62
CA GLU A 103 -11.47 -13.71 1.80
C GLU A 103 -11.81 -14.40 0.48
N ASN A 104 -11.94 -13.64 -0.60
CA ASN A 104 -12.43 -14.15 -1.88
C ASN A 104 -11.45 -13.98 -3.03
N ALA A 105 -10.22 -13.54 -2.77
CA ALA A 105 -9.31 -13.25 -3.85
C ALA A 105 -7.85 -13.33 -3.40
N ASP A 106 -6.99 -13.78 -4.30
CA ASP A 106 -5.54 -13.80 -4.14
C ASP A 106 -4.90 -12.96 -5.25
N PHE A 107 -3.93 -12.15 -4.90
CA PHE A 107 -3.24 -11.31 -5.88
C PHE A 107 -1.72 -11.37 -5.71
#